data_1b272ee3583b1855347586d78e405e2d
#
_entry.id   1b272ee3583b1855347586d78e405e2d
#
_cell.length_a   1.000
_cell.length_b   1.000
_cell.length_c   1.000
_cell.angle_alpha   90.00
_cell.angle_beta   90.00
_cell.angle_gamma   90.00
#
_symmetry.space_group_name_H-M   'P 1'
#
loop_
_entity.id
_entity.type
_entity.pdbx_description
1 polymer ?
#
loop_
_entity_poly.entity_id
_entity_poly.type
_entity_poly.pdbx_seq_one_letter_code
_entity_poly.pdbx_strand_id
1 'polypeptide(L)'
;MVEAVVVERIFCVVDRCLKSQFPDDYYKRCLYASFGIHSLLQAMGYSPAVVGGNFLAFVVSRDQRQASMQGYGSESGEHSHYWVELDGSIIDLGTHYLPVESSFLASEMPALFWDSAYRMPKGLRYAPEARYAAPGIAHLEPHIIEKMEPFLIACHARIRQPLVKPKLGKWLVRSPSSIKNAAIKGDPWARAVMRYESMPAEPLPF
;
A
#
# COMPACT_ATOMS: atom_id res chain seq x y z
N MET A 1 14.53 -8.12 10.61
CA MET A 1 13.10 -7.71 10.46
C MET A 1 12.99 -6.21 10.72
N VAL A 2 12.34 -5.47 9.83
CA VAL A 2 12.13 -4.02 9.97
C VAL A 2 11.08 -3.72 11.04
N GLU A 3 11.27 -2.65 11.81
CA GLU A 3 10.31 -2.24 12.82
C GLU A 3 9.13 -1.46 12.20
N ALA A 4 7.93 -1.60 12.77
CA ALA A 4 6.73 -0.93 12.27
C ALA A 4 6.87 0.61 12.27
N VAL A 5 7.56 1.19 13.26
CA VAL A 5 7.80 2.63 13.36
C VAL A 5 8.64 3.15 12.18
N VAL A 6 9.58 2.33 11.69
CA VAL A 6 10.38 2.65 10.50
C VAL A 6 9.50 2.67 9.25
N VAL A 7 8.65 1.65 9.08
CA VAL A 7 7.72 1.55 7.95
C VAL A 7 6.71 2.70 7.96
N GLU A 8 6.15 3.05 9.12
CA GLU A 8 5.28 4.22 9.28
C GLU A 8 5.97 5.52 8.86
N ARG A 9 7.22 5.69 9.25
CA ARG A 9 8.01 6.86 8.84
C ARG A 9 8.23 6.90 7.33
N ILE A 10 8.57 5.76 6.72
CA ILE A 10 8.76 5.65 5.27
C ILE A 10 7.45 5.99 4.55
N PHE A 11 6.33 5.42 4.96
CA PHE A 11 5.02 5.72 4.39
C PHE A 11 4.70 7.22 4.42
N CYS A 12 4.94 7.87 5.56
CA CYS A 12 4.70 9.32 5.68
C CYS A 12 5.57 10.16 4.77
N VAL A 13 6.82 9.74 4.56
CA VAL A 13 7.73 10.42 3.63
C VAL A 13 7.25 10.24 2.19
N VAL A 14 6.96 9.00 1.81
CA VAL A 14 6.51 8.65 0.45
C VAL A 14 5.19 9.34 0.13
N ASP A 15 4.19 9.28 1.03
CA ASP A 15 2.90 9.96 0.86
C ASP A 15 3.06 11.46 0.59
N ARG A 16 3.90 12.14 1.38
CA ARG A 16 4.14 13.57 1.21
C ARG A 16 4.83 13.90 -0.11
N CYS A 17 5.79 13.08 -0.52
CA CYS A 17 6.48 13.27 -1.79
C CYS A 17 5.54 13.01 -2.98
N LEU A 18 4.70 11.96 -2.92
CA LEU A 18 3.67 11.70 -3.92
C LEU A 18 2.71 12.89 -4.06
N LYS A 19 2.11 13.35 -2.97
CA LYS A 19 1.17 14.48 -2.98
C LYS A 19 1.81 15.79 -3.42
N SER A 20 3.10 15.98 -3.16
CA SER A 20 3.82 17.16 -3.61
C SER A 20 4.16 17.14 -5.11
N GLN A 21 4.52 15.97 -5.65
CA GLN A 21 4.97 15.85 -7.04
C GLN A 21 3.83 15.50 -8.00
N PHE A 22 2.80 14.81 -7.50
CA PHE A 22 1.64 14.33 -8.27
C PHE A 22 0.33 14.74 -7.58
N PRO A 23 0.05 16.04 -7.40
CA PRO A 23 -1.09 16.50 -6.60
C PRO A 23 -2.45 16.01 -7.11
N ASP A 24 -2.60 15.81 -8.42
CA ASP A 24 -3.86 15.47 -9.06
C ASP A 24 -4.12 13.95 -9.11
N ASP A 25 -3.05 13.11 -9.08
CA ASP A 25 -3.15 11.67 -9.32
C ASP A 25 -2.24 10.81 -8.42
N TYR A 26 -1.77 11.35 -7.27
CA TYR A 26 -0.89 10.66 -6.32
C TYR A 26 -1.41 9.27 -5.92
N TYR A 27 -2.71 9.09 -5.90
CA TYR A 27 -3.38 7.85 -5.51
C TYR A 27 -3.28 6.73 -6.56
N LYS A 28 -2.93 7.07 -7.80
CA LYS A 28 -2.66 6.12 -8.91
C LYS A 28 -1.18 5.75 -9.03
N ARG A 29 -0.33 6.28 -8.19
CA ARG A 29 1.13 6.18 -8.32
C ARG A 29 1.72 5.04 -7.48
N CYS A 30 1.11 3.83 -7.52
CA CYS A 30 1.59 2.66 -6.79
C CYS A 30 3.02 2.26 -7.17
N LEU A 31 3.42 2.39 -8.44
CA LEU A 31 4.78 2.15 -8.91
C LEU A 31 5.77 3.10 -8.20
N TYR A 32 5.51 4.40 -8.21
CA TYR A 32 6.35 5.38 -7.52
C TYR A 32 6.38 5.14 -6.01
N ALA A 33 5.23 4.83 -5.39
CA ALA A 33 5.16 4.48 -3.98
C ALA A 33 6.10 3.31 -3.65
N SER A 34 6.04 2.24 -4.43
CA SER A 34 6.84 1.03 -4.22
C SER A 34 8.33 1.29 -4.40
N PHE A 35 8.73 2.04 -5.44
CA PHE A 35 10.13 2.43 -5.62
C PHE A 35 10.64 3.33 -4.50
N GLY A 36 9.82 4.29 -4.03
CA GLY A 36 10.17 5.13 -2.90
C GLY A 36 10.38 4.33 -1.61
N ILE A 37 9.46 3.40 -1.29
CA ILE A 37 9.58 2.51 -0.13
C ILE A 37 10.82 1.62 -0.26
N HIS A 38 11.00 0.97 -1.42
CA HIS A 38 12.14 0.12 -1.71
C HIS A 38 13.47 0.86 -1.51
N SER A 39 13.62 2.02 -2.17
CA SER A 39 14.85 2.81 -2.13
C SER A 39 15.22 3.28 -0.73
N LEU A 40 14.22 3.68 0.09
CA LEU A 40 14.45 4.08 1.48
C LEU A 40 14.84 2.90 2.37
N LEU A 41 14.20 1.74 2.22
CA LEU A 41 14.56 0.51 2.93
C LEU A 41 15.97 0.05 2.56
N GLN A 42 16.32 0.07 1.27
CA GLN A 42 17.64 -0.28 0.78
C GLN A 42 18.73 0.63 1.36
N ALA A 43 18.48 1.94 1.42
CA ALA A 43 19.40 2.90 2.03
C ALA A 43 19.60 2.70 3.55
N MET A 44 18.68 1.99 4.21
CA MET A 44 18.77 1.59 5.61
C MET A 44 19.42 0.20 5.80
N GLY A 45 19.92 -0.42 4.73
CA GLY A 45 20.61 -1.72 4.76
C GLY A 45 19.70 -2.95 4.70
N TYR A 46 18.42 -2.79 4.35
CA TYR A 46 17.51 -3.91 4.08
C TYR A 46 17.63 -4.37 2.61
N SER A 47 17.11 -5.56 2.32
CA SER A 47 17.08 -6.14 0.97
C SER A 47 15.64 -6.36 0.50
N PRO A 48 14.87 -5.28 0.26
CA PRO A 48 13.50 -5.37 -0.22
C PRO A 48 13.43 -5.80 -1.70
N ALA A 49 12.26 -6.27 -2.14
CA ALA A 49 11.93 -6.45 -3.54
C ALA A 49 10.67 -5.64 -3.89
N VAL A 50 10.65 -5.00 -5.06
CA VAL A 50 9.41 -4.49 -5.66
C VAL A 50 8.71 -5.67 -6.32
N VAL A 51 7.40 -5.77 -6.12
CA VAL A 51 6.56 -6.81 -6.69
C VAL A 51 5.46 -6.17 -7.51
N GLY A 52 5.26 -6.65 -8.72
CA GLY A 52 4.14 -6.30 -9.58
C GLY A 52 3.17 -7.48 -9.70
N GLY A 53 1.88 -7.18 -9.79
CA GLY A 53 0.85 -8.20 -9.94
C GLY A 53 -0.57 -7.67 -9.80
N ASN A 54 -1.50 -8.57 -9.51
CA ASN A 54 -2.91 -8.22 -9.31
C ASN A 54 -3.23 -8.02 -7.83
N PHE A 55 -4.14 -7.08 -7.57
CA PHE A 55 -4.53 -6.69 -6.23
C PHE A 55 -6.04 -6.42 -6.13
N LEU A 56 -6.66 -6.95 -5.09
CA LEU A 56 -8.03 -6.61 -4.70
C LEU A 56 -8.11 -6.38 -3.19
N ALA A 57 -8.88 -5.39 -2.79
CA ALA A 57 -9.21 -5.15 -1.40
C ALA A 57 -10.70 -4.88 -1.19
N PHE A 58 -11.18 -5.28 -0.01
CA PHE A 58 -12.54 -5.03 0.42
C PHE A 58 -12.69 -3.57 0.84
N VAL A 59 -13.43 -2.81 0.05
CA VAL A 59 -13.73 -1.40 0.29
C VAL A 59 -15.14 -1.28 0.84
N VAL A 60 -15.33 -0.44 1.85
CA VAL A 60 -16.61 -0.24 2.51
C VAL A 60 -17.01 1.23 2.52
N SER A 61 -18.28 1.54 2.33
CA SER A 61 -18.79 2.91 2.41
C SER A 61 -18.72 3.47 3.83
N ARG A 62 -18.69 4.81 3.96
CA ARG A 62 -18.63 5.48 5.26
C ARG A 62 -19.83 5.15 6.17
N ASP A 63 -21.00 4.94 5.57
CA ASP A 63 -22.22 4.54 6.28
C ASP A 63 -22.32 3.02 6.50
N GLN A 64 -21.35 2.25 6.03
CA GLN A 64 -21.25 0.77 6.12
C GLN A 64 -22.41 0.01 5.45
N ARG A 65 -23.13 0.64 4.52
CA ARG A 65 -24.24 0.02 3.78
C ARG A 65 -23.82 -0.61 2.46
N GLN A 66 -22.69 -0.20 1.92
CA GLN A 66 -22.14 -0.71 0.67
C GLN A 66 -20.73 -1.24 0.91
N ALA A 67 -20.42 -2.34 0.25
CA ALA A 67 -19.08 -2.90 0.23
C ALA A 67 -18.85 -3.68 -1.06
N SER A 68 -17.61 -3.66 -1.56
CA SER A 68 -17.20 -4.43 -2.72
C SER A 68 -15.72 -4.74 -2.69
N MET A 69 -15.29 -5.78 -3.41
CA MET A 69 -13.88 -5.97 -3.74
C MET A 69 -13.51 -5.00 -4.87
N GLN A 70 -12.50 -4.19 -4.65
CA GLN A 70 -12.01 -3.20 -5.60
C GLN A 70 -10.49 -3.36 -5.74
N GLY A 71 -9.98 -3.05 -6.93
CA GLY A 71 -8.56 -3.06 -7.24
C GLY A 71 -8.20 -1.88 -8.13
N TYR A 72 -6.94 -1.77 -8.49
CA TYR A 72 -6.48 -0.81 -9.46
C TYR A 72 -6.68 -1.34 -10.88
N GLY A 73 -7.09 -0.48 -11.80
CA GLY A 73 -7.08 -0.79 -13.22
C GLY A 73 -5.65 -0.79 -13.76
N SER A 74 -5.36 -1.70 -14.70
CA SER A 74 -4.11 -1.66 -15.44
C SER A 74 -4.22 -0.64 -16.56
N GLU A 75 -3.55 0.51 -16.42
CA GLU A 75 -3.45 1.50 -17.50
C GLU A 75 -2.32 1.17 -18.49
N SER A 76 -1.30 0.41 -18.06
CA SER A 76 -0.08 0.12 -18.81
C SER A 76 0.08 -1.34 -19.29
N GLY A 77 -0.87 -2.21 -18.99
CA GLY A 77 -0.88 -3.59 -19.49
C GLY A 77 0.04 -4.59 -18.78
N GLU A 78 0.96 -4.18 -17.91
CA GLU A 78 1.83 -5.13 -17.23
C GLU A 78 1.25 -5.62 -15.89
N HIS A 79 1.01 -4.72 -14.93
CA HIS A 79 0.52 -5.09 -13.60
C HIS A 79 -0.53 -4.07 -13.12
N SER A 80 -1.58 -4.56 -12.49
CA SER A 80 -2.60 -3.68 -11.92
C SER A 80 -2.13 -2.93 -10.68
N HIS A 81 -1.12 -3.47 -9.98
CA HIS A 81 -0.60 -2.88 -8.75
C HIS A 81 0.87 -3.24 -8.50
N TYR A 82 1.55 -2.37 -7.73
CA TYR A 82 2.92 -2.58 -7.25
C TYR A 82 2.99 -2.40 -5.73
N TRP A 83 3.77 -3.28 -5.07
CA TRP A 83 4.04 -3.24 -3.62
C TRP A 83 5.49 -3.64 -3.33
N VAL A 84 5.88 -3.64 -2.08
CA VAL A 84 7.20 -4.08 -1.64
C VAL A 84 7.08 -5.31 -0.76
N GLU A 85 7.97 -6.27 -0.97
CA GLU A 85 8.17 -7.41 -0.07
C GLU A 85 9.53 -7.30 0.63
N LEU A 86 9.56 -7.59 1.93
CA LEU A 86 10.77 -7.62 2.74
C LEU A 86 10.65 -8.69 3.83
N ASP A 87 11.58 -9.63 3.87
CA ASP A 87 11.64 -10.73 4.87
C ASP A 87 10.29 -11.47 5.01
N GLY A 88 9.60 -11.69 3.90
CA GLY A 88 8.27 -12.30 3.86
C GLY A 88 7.11 -11.38 4.23
N SER A 89 7.36 -10.12 4.57
CA SER A 89 6.30 -9.14 4.84
C SER A 89 5.92 -8.37 3.58
N ILE A 90 4.61 -8.07 3.43
CA ILE A 90 4.09 -7.16 2.40
C ILE A 90 4.01 -5.75 2.97
N ILE A 91 4.58 -4.78 2.26
CA ILE A 91 4.61 -3.36 2.62
C ILE A 91 3.94 -2.58 1.49
N ASP A 92 2.74 -2.07 1.73
CA ASP A 92 1.94 -1.43 0.69
C ASP A 92 1.22 -0.18 1.20
N LEU A 93 1.52 0.95 0.57
CA LEU A 93 0.85 2.23 0.78
C LEU A 93 -0.40 2.37 -0.10
N GLY A 94 -0.49 1.62 -1.20
CA GLY A 94 -1.59 1.71 -2.16
C GLY A 94 -2.95 1.41 -1.55
N THR A 95 -3.03 0.46 -0.60
CA THR A 95 -4.29 0.18 0.11
C THR A 95 -4.93 1.43 0.70
N HIS A 96 -4.13 2.37 1.21
CA HIS A 96 -4.59 3.63 1.77
C HIS A 96 -5.24 4.55 0.73
N TYR A 97 -4.83 4.47 -0.53
CA TYR A 97 -5.32 5.32 -1.60
C TYR A 97 -6.52 4.75 -2.35
N LEU A 98 -6.72 3.43 -2.32
CA LEU A 98 -7.79 2.76 -3.05
C LEU A 98 -9.19 3.40 -2.86
N PRO A 99 -9.58 3.87 -1.65
CA PRO A 99 -10.88 4.53 -1.45
C PRO A 99 -11.10 5.80 -2.26
N VAL A 100 -10.05 6.44 -2.76
CA VAL A 100 -10.15 7.73 -3.48
C VAL A 100 -10.93 7.56 -4.79
N GLU A 101 -10.76 6.42 -5.48
CA GLU A 101 -11.46 6.10 -6.73
C GLU A 101 -12.62 5.14 -6.56
N SER A 102 -13.06 4.90 -5.34
CA SER A 102 -14.20 4.01 -5.10
C SER A 102 -15.45 4.51 -5.79
N SER A 103 -16.25 3.56 -6.32
CA SER A 103 -17.55 3.84 -6.95
C SER A 103 -18.61 4.40 -5.99
N PHE A 104 -18.31 4.44 -4.70
CA PHE A 104 -19.13 5.02 -3.63
C PHE A 104 -18.25 5.80 -2.63
N LEU A 105 -18.87 6.63 -1.80
CA LEU A 105 -18.16 7.38 -0.75
C LEU A 105 -17.59 6.41 0.30
N ALA A 106 -16.36 6.00 0.09
CA ALA A 106 -15.70 4.97 0.89
C ALA A 106 -15.14 5.49 2.21
N SER A 107 -15.02 4.58 3.18
CA SER A 107 -14.23 4.79 4.39
C SER A 107 -12.74 4.78 4.07
N GLU A 108 -11.97 5.53 4.85
CA GLU A 108 -10.51 5.46 4.79
C GLU A 108 -10.02 4.04 5.07
N MET A 109 -9.06 3.59 4.28
CA MET A 109 -8.37 2.32 4.48
C MET A 109 -6.99 2.55 5.09
N PRO A 110 -6.52 1.62 5.94
CA PRO A 110 -5.16 1.66 6.47
C PRO A 110 -4.13 1.27 5.40
N ALA A 111 -2.89 1.74 5.55
CA ALA A 111 -1.76 1.17 4.83
C ALA A 111 -1.39 -0.21 5.40
N LEU A 112 -0.71 -1.03 4.61
CA LEU A 112 -0.42 -2.41 4.93
C LEU A 112 1.08 -2.61 5.24
N PHE A 113 1.36 -3.24 6.38
CA PHE A 113 2.63 -3.87 6.71
C PHE A 113 2.35 -5.26 7.27
N TRP A 114 2.06 -6.21 6.40
CA TRP A 114 1.58 -7.54 6.77
C TRP A 114 2.69 -8.57 6.85
N ASP A 115 2.78 -9.27 7.96
CA ASP A 115 3.70 -10.39 8.15
C ASP A 115 3.10 -11.68 7.55
N SER A 116 3.83 -12.32 6.65
CA SER A 116 3.44 -13.57 5.98
C SER A 116 3.30 -14.77 6.94
N ALA A 117 3.78 -14.66 8.18
CA ALA A 117 3.49 -15.68 9.21
C ALA A 117 1.98 -15.77 9.50
N TYR A 118 1.21 -14.74 9.15
CA TYR A 118 -0.24 -14.76 9.29
C TYR A 118 -0.92 -14.97 7.93
N ARG A 119 -1.98 -15.77 7.94
CA ARG A 119 -2.85 -15.87 6.77
C ARG A 119 -3.44 -14.48 6.44
N MET A 120 -3.32 -14.07 5.18
CA MET A 120 -3.93 -12.83 4.69
C MET A 120 -5.45 -12.87 4.88
N PRO A 121 -6.08 -11.78 5.37
CA PRO A 121 -7.53 -11.70 5.46
C PRO A 121 -8.18 -11.84 4.07
N LYS A 122 -9.38 -12.44 4.01
CA LYS A 122 -10.15 -12.57 2.75
C LYS A 122 -10.40 -11.22 2.06
N GLY A 123 -10.44 -10.16 2.86
CA GLY A 123 -10.64 -8.79 2.37
C GLY A 123 -9.40 -8.14 1.74
N LEU A 124 -8.28 -8.84 1.66
CA LEU A 124 -7.06 -8.39 0.98
C LEU A 124 -6.50 -9.53 0.14
N ARG A 125 -6.26 -9.28 -1.13
CA ARG A 125 -5.72 -10.28 -2.06
C ARG A 125 -4.59 -9.69 -2.87
N TYR A 126 -3.49 -10.41 -2.88
CA TYR A 126 -2.29 -10.12 -3.66
C TYR A 126 -1.95 -11.35 -4.49
N ALA A 127 -1.87 -11.19 -5.79
CA ALA A 127 -1.42 -12.23 -6.74
C ALA A 127 -0.15 -11.73 -7.42
N PRO A 128 1.04 -12.05 -6.88
CA PRO A 128 2.30 -11.61 -7.44
C PRO A 128 2.56 -12.28 -8.79
N GLU A 129 3.00 -11.49 -9.79
CA GLU A 129 3.37 -11.96 -11.13
C GLU A 129 4.87 -11.81 -11.38
N ALA A 130 5.47 -10.72 -10.91
CA ALA A 130 6.90 -10.44 -11.08
C ALA A 130 7.51 -9.88 -9.78
N ARG A 131 8.79 -10.22 -9.54
CA ARG A 131 9.58 -9.73 -8.41
C ARG A 131 10.88 -9.14 -8.89
N TYR A 132 11.19 -7.95 -8.42
CA TYR A 132 12.38 -7.18 -8.79
C TYR A 132 13.21 -6.89 -7.54
N ALA A 133 14.23 -7.73 -7.28
CA ALA A 133 15.10 -7.61 -6.11
C ALA A 133 16.01 -6.36 -6.16
N ALA A 134 16.35 -5.92 -7.37
CA ALA A 134 17.11 -4.70 -7.60
C ALA A 134 16.46 -3.94 -8.77
N PRO A 135 15.28 -3.33 -8.55
CA PRO A 135 14.59 -2.62 -9.60
C PRO A 135 15.41 -1.40 -10.01
N GLY A 136 16.07 -1.52 -11.18
CA GLY A 136 16.70 -0.37 -11.81
C GLY A 136 15.66 0.48 -12.51
N ILE A 137 15.72 1.79 -12.36
CA ILE A 137 14.86 2.70 -13.13
C ILE A 137 15.17 2.68 -14.63
N ALA A 138 16.37 2.22 -15.02
CA ALA A 138 16.82 2.18 -16.41
C ALA A 138 15.97 1.27 -17.34
N HIS A 139 15.17 0.37 -16.78
CA HIS A 139 14.26 -0.50 -17.54
C HIS A 139 12.85 0.08 -17.67
N LEU A 140 12.57 1.20 -17.00
CA LEU A 140 11.28 1.89 -17.09
C LEU A 140 11.22 2.75 -18.37
N GLU A 141 10.02 3.06 -18.80
CA GLU A 141 9.84 3.98 -19.92
C GLU A 141 10.42 5.38 -19.62
N PRO A 142 10.99 6.09 -20.62
CA PRO A 142 11.69 7.36 -20.41
C PRO A 142 10.86 8.40 -19.63
N HIS A 143 9.57 8.50 -19.90
CA HIS A 143 8.68 9.45 -19.22
C HIS A 143 8.43 9.11 -17.75
N ILE A 144 8.58 7.83 -17.36
CA ILE A 144 8.52 7.38 -15.97
C ILE A 144 9.83 7.71 -15.27
N ILE A 145 10.98 7.46 -15.93
CA ILE A 145 12.31 7.76 -15.39
C ILE A 145 12.45 9.24 -15.05
N GLU A 146 12.06 10.10 -15.99
CA GLU A 146 12.13 11.57 -15.84
C GLU A 146 11.47 12.06 -14.54
N LYS A 147 10.38 11.42 -14.11
CA LYS A 147 9.64 11.77 -12.88
C LYS A 147 10.11 10.96 -11.66
N MET A 148 10.61 9.75 -11.87
CA MET A 148 11.03 8.86 -10.80
C MET A 148 12.29 9.35 -10.09
N GLU A 149 13.30 9.80 -10.83
CA GLU A 149 14.54 10.30 -10.25
C GLU A 149 14.32 11.47 -9.28
N PRO A 150 13.64 12.57 -9.67
CA PRO A 150 13.36 13.67 -8.74
C PRO A 150 12.52 13.20 -7.54
N PHE A 151 11.58 12.27 -7.74
CA PHE A 151 10.77 11.71 -6.67
C PHE A 151 11.62 10.96 -5.63
N LEU A 152 12.54 10.08 -6.06
CA LEU A 152 13.43 9.35 -5.17
C LEU A 152 14.37 10.31 -4.41
N ILE A 153 14.94 11.30 -5.11
CA ILE A 153 15.77 12.35 -4.49
C ILE A 153 14.98 13.07 -3.38
N ALA A 154 13.74 13.45 -3.66
CA ALA A 154 12.87 14.11 -2.67
C ALA A 154 12.58 13.20 -1.45
N CYS A 155 12.34 11.91 -1.66
CA CYS A 155 12.15 10.94 -0.58
C CYS A 155 13.39 10.83 0.31
N HIS A 156 14.59 10.70 -0.29
CA HIS A 156 15.87 10.64 0.43
C HIS A 156 16.21 11.93 1.18
N ALA A 157 15.89 13.08 0.61
CA ALA A 157 16.07 14.37 1.31
C ALA A 157 15.12 14.49 2.52
N ARG A 158 13.86 14.07 2.32
CA ARG A 158 12.81 14.21 3.34
C ARG A 158 12.97 13.24 4.51
N ILE A 159 13.42 12.01 4.30
CA ILE A 159 13.58 11.01 5.37
C ILE A 159 14.62 11.45 6.42
N ARG A 160 15.56 12.32 6.04
CA ARG A 160 16.58 12.89 6.94
C ARG A 160 16.07 14.02 7.83
N GLN A 161 14.93 14.60 7.49
CA GLN A 161 14.33 15.71 8.23
C GLN A 161 13.56 15.20 9.46
N PRO A 162 13.52 15.96 10.57
CA PRO A 162 12.63 15.62 11.67
C PRO A 162 11.19 15.57 11.18
N LEU A 163 10.53 14.44 11.37
CA LEU A 163 9.10 14.33 11.05
C LEU A 163 8.30 15.01 12.17
N VAL A 164 7.63 16.09 11.83
CA VAL A 164 6.49 16.57 12.58
C VAL A 164 5.41 15.49 12.44
N LYS A 165 5.02 14.85 13.54
CA LYS A 165 4.12 13.71 13.71
C LYS A 165 3.50 13.16 12.42
N PRO A 166 3.85 11.93 12.02
CA PRO A 166 3.31 11.31 10.81
C PRO A 166 1.80 11.19 10.96
N LYS A 167 1.05 11.76 10.03
CA LYS A 167 -0.40 11.54 9.89
C LYS A 167 -0.64 10.73 8.62
N LEU A 168 -0.34 9.45 8.68
CA LEU A 168 -0.73 8.51 7.65
C LEU A 168 -1.83 7.64 8.23
N GLY A 169 -3.05 7.83 7.75
CA GLY A 169 -4.17 7.03 8.17
C GLY A 169 -4.34 6.93 9.69
N LYS A 170 -5.28 6.14 10.13
CA LYS A 170 -5.51 5.97 11.57
C LYS A 170 -4.62 4.90 12.20
N TRP A 171 -4.14 3.94 11.40
CA TRP A 171 -3.41 2.77 11.87
C TRP A 171 -2.82 1.94 10.71
N LEU A 172 -1.90 1.00 11.00
CA LEU A 172 -1.37 0.03 10.05
C LEU A 172 -2.02 -1.35 10.24
N VAL A 173 -2.34 -2.02 9.14
CA VAL A 173 -2.67 -3.43 9.14
C VAL A 173 -1.39 -4.24 9.22
N ARG A 174 -1.17 -4.97 10.32
CA ARG A 174 0.05 -5.75 10.55
C ARG A 174 -0.20 -7.23 10.85
N SER A 175 -1.37 -7.53 11.37
CA SER A 175 -1.73 -8.87 11.84
C SER A 175 -3.25 -8.94 12.06
N PRO A 176 -3.83 -10.14 12.21
CA PRO A 176 -5.24 -10.30 12.60
C PRO A 176 -5.61 -9.53 13.88
N SER A 177 -4.70 -9.46 14.85
CA SER A 177 -4.92 -8.71 16.09
C SER A 177 -4.99 -7.21 15.86
N SER A 178 -4.23 -6.65 14.92
CA SER A 178 -4.34 -5.21 14.58
C SER A 178 -5.71 -4.87 14.01
N ILE A 179 -6.27 -5.73 13.16
CA ILE A 179 -7.63 -5.58 12.62
C ILE A 179 -8.67 -5.68 13.74
N LYS A 180 -8.56 -6.69 14.59
CA LYS A 180 -9.47 -6.87 15.74
C LYS A 180 -9.47 -5.66 16.67
N ASN A 181 -8.30 -5.14 17.00
CA ASN A 181 -8.15 -3.97 17.87
C ASN A 181 -8.75 -2.71 17.24
N ALA A 182 -8.56 -2.49 15.93
CA ALA A 182 -9.15 -1.39 15.21
C ALA A 182 -10.70 -1.51 15.16
N ALA A 183 -11.21 -2.71 14.92
CA ALA A 183 -12.65 -2.97 14.92
C ALA A 183 -13.31 -2.68 16.27
N ILE A 184 -12.65 -3.06 17.38
CA ILE A 184 -13.10 -2.74 18.75
C ILE A 184 -13.15 -1.22 18.96
N LYS A 185 -12.16 -0.48 18.43
CA LYS A 185 -12.09 0.99 18.50
C LYS A 185 -13.08 1.69 17.56
N GLY A 186 -13.85 0.95 16.79
CA GLY A 186 -14.91 1.50 15.94
C GLY A 186 -14.49 1.78 14.50
N ASP A 187 -13.32 1.31 14.05
CA ASP A 187 -12.90 1.49 12.66
C ASP A 187 -13.86 0.80 11.69
N PRO A 188 -14.46 1.51 10.71
CA PRO A 188 -15.47 0.96 9.82
C PRO A 188 -14.94 -0.16 8.92
N TRP A 189 -13.73 0.03 8.36
CA TRP A 189 -13.11 -0.95 7.49
C TRP A 189 -12.78 -2.24 8.25
N ALA A 190 -12.15 -2.13 9.42
CA ALA A 190 -11.81 -3.28 10.23
C ALA A 190 -13.04 -4.10 10.67
N ARG A 191 -14.13 -3.43 11.06
CA ARG A 191 -15.41 -4.09 11.39
C ARG A 191 -16.00 -4.81 10.19
N ALA A 192 -15.94 -4.22 9.01
CA ALA A 192 -16.46 -4.82 7.79
C ALA A 192 -15.63 -6.04 7.36
N VAL A 193 -14.29 -5.94 7.42
CA VAL A 193 -13.39 -7.08 7.14
C VAL A 193 -13.66 -8.23 8.09
N MET A 194 -13.80 -8.00 9.39
CA MET A 194 -14.12 -9.06 10.34
C MET A 194 -15.46 -9.76 10.04
N ARG A 195 -16.48 -9.00 9.60
CA ARG A 195 -17.75 -9.60 9.15
C ARG A 195 -17.57 -10.41 7.87
N TYR A 196 -16.82 -9.89 6.91
CA TYR A 196 -16.52 -10.57 5.64
C TYR A 196 -15.75 -11.89 5.86
N GLU A 197 -14.82 -11.93 6.83
CA GLU A 197 -14.13 -13.17 7.23
C GLU A 197 -15.07 -14.29 7.65
N SER A 198 -16.19 -13.97 8.30
CA SER A 198 -17.18 -14.94 8.77
C SER A 198 -18.16 -15.42 7.69
N MET A 199 -18.18 -14.77 6.51
CA MET A 199 -19.05 -15.17 5.41
C MET A 199 -18.46 -16.35 4.62
N PRO A 200 -19.29 -17.15 3.92
CA PRO A 200 -18.79 -18.14 2.96
C PRO A 200 -17.84 -17.49 1.94
N ALA A 201 -16.86 -18.25 1.48
CA ALA A 201 -15.95 -17.76 0.44
C ALA A 201 -16.70 -17.64 -0.89
N GLU A 202 -16.70 -16.46 -1.48
CA GLU A 202 -17.15 -16.27 -2.86
C GLU A 202 -15.97 -16.47 -3.83
N PRO A 203 -16.22 -17.05 -5.03
CA PRO A 203 -15.19 -17.12 -6.05
C PRO A 203 -14.83 -15.71 -6.51
N LEU A 204 -13.56 -15.36 -6.41
CA LEU A 204 -13.00 -14.11 -6.93
C LEU A 204 -12.17 -14.41 -8.19
N PRO A 205 -11.90 -13.40 -9.04
CA PRO A 205 -11.24 -13.60 -10.33
C PRO A 205 -9.83 -14.16 -10.24
N PHE A 206 -9.15 -14.09 -9.07
CA PHE A 206 -7.84 -14.70 -8.79
C PHE A 206 -7.61 -14.94 -7.29
#